data_18713376b1b9d942b8e4df2430f8bb09
#
_entry.id   18713376b1b9d942b8e4df2430f8bb09
#
_cell.length_a   1.000
_cell.length_b   1.000
_cell.length_c   1.000
_cell.angle_alpha   90.00
_cell.angle_beta   90.00
_cell.angle_gamma   90.00
#
_symmetry.space_group_name_H-M   'P 1'
#
loop_
_entity.id
_entity.type
_entity.pdbx_description
1 polymer ?
#
loop_
_entity_poly.entity_id
_entity_poly.type
_entity_poly.pdbx_seq_one_letter_code
_entity_poly.pdbx_strand_id
1 'polypeptide(L)'
;MTLPPVRRQAGAERPSVCASHLNSIRWCPSVKAAFKLSKWYLDCVTDLGDASIAYIGMFDWGPIRVHYSSILENRAELVTARHSLRPQAEPGIDHGSLHWRSRALKIDGEWRADSPAIGETVFSSDDGLIEWQCFMPRARARIGNRIGLGYAEHLRMTIAPWEMPIRTLRWGRFSTGSDWIVWIDWLGDFTRRIVYRNGQAAPTSLLEDGQIGFGDGARLTMDRSLVLREGPLGTAALSAIPGIRRTFPASLLNVNECSWHWPSLQSAAQRW
;
A
#
# COMPACT_ATOMS: atom_id res chain seq x y z
N MET A 1 46.83 -38.57 15.76
CA MET A 1 45.40 -38.89 15.61
C MET A 1 44.94 -38.37 14.22
N THR A 2 44.91 -39.29 13.29
CA THR A 2 44.70 -39.03 11.87
C THR A 2 43.24 -39.33 11.53
N LEU A 3 42.53 -38.36 10.94
CA LEU A 3 41.15 -38.55 10.44
C LEU A 3 41.17 -39.24 9.07
N PRO A 4 40.19 -40.13 8.76
CA PRO A 4 40.12 -40.83 7.48
C PRO A 4 39.43 -39.99 6.38
N PRO A 5 39.67 -40.32 5.10
CA PRO A 5 39.20 -39.55 3.98
C PRO A 5 37.76 -39.87 3.60
N VAL A 6 37.01 -38.81 3.19
CA VAL A 6 35.66 -38.88 2.66
C VAL A 6 35.70 -39.39 1.22
N ARG A 7 34.99 -40.50 0.96
CA ARG A 7 34.74 -41.07 -0.39
C ARG A 7 33.73 -40.21 -1.12
N ARG A 8 34.13 -39.76 -2.31
CA ARG A 8 33.20 -39.29 -3.37
C ARG A 8 32.54 -40.49 -4.05
N GLN A 9 31.22 -40.51 -4.12
CA GLN A 9 30.53 -41.36 -5.11
C GLN A 9 29.95 -40.47 -6.19
N ALA A 10 30.40 -40.71 -7.43
CA ALA A 10 29.81 -40.23 -8.63
C ALA A 10 28.78 -41.28 -9.09
N GLY A 11 27.60 -40.85 -9.49
CA GLY A 11 26.59 -41.69 -10.10
C GLY A 11 25.61 -40.82 -10.85
N ALA A 12 25.94 -40.58 -12.13
CA ALA A 12 25.02 -39.96 -13.06
C ALA A 12 24.07 -41.04 -13.62
N GLU A 13 22.78 -40.93 -13.30
CA GLU A 13 21.74 -41.62 -14.05
C GLU A 13 20.94 -40.67 -14.91
N ARG A 14 20.95 -40.89 -16.22
CA ARG A 14 20.10 -40.20 -17.19
C ARG A 14 18.71 -40.82 -17.12
N PRO A 15 17.61 -40.06 -17.07
CA PRO A 15 16.30 -40.60 -17.25
C PRO A 15 16.06 -40.93 -18.75
N SER A 16 15.66 -42.15 -18.99
CA SER A 16 15.26 -42.73 -20.27
C SER A 16 13.94 -42.11 -20.77
N VAL A 17 13.91 -41.87 -22.06
CA VAL A 17 12.73 -41.47 -22.83
C VAL A 17 11.71 -42.65 -22.81
N CYS A 18 10.50 -42.38 -22.30
CA CYS A 18 9.33 -43.25 -22.52
C CYS A 18 8.42 -42.63 -23.57
N ALA A 19 8.32 -43.29 -24.70
CA ALA A 19 7.33 -42.98 -25.74
C ALA A 19 5.99 -43.67 -25.44
N SER A 20 4.92 -42.99 -25.87
CA SER A 20 3.55 -43.46 -26.16
C SER A 20 2.68 -44.04 -25.05
N HIS A 21 1.62 -43.23 -24.67
CA HIS A 21 0.22 -43.59 -24.91
C HIS A 21 -0.69 -42.37 -24.70
N LEU A 22 -1.59 -42.17 -25.65
CA LEU A 22 -2.64 -41.16 -25.70
C LEU A 22 -3.61 -41.29 -24.48
N ASN A 23 -4.09 -40.16 -23.99
CA ASN A 23 -5.14 -39.94 -22.99
C ASN A 23 -4.68 -39.83 -21.53
N SER A 24 -3.96 -38.79 -21.21
CA SER A 24 -4.15 -38.01 -19.98
C SER A 24 -3.58 -36.63 -20.24
N ILE A 25 -4.44 -35.64 -20.29
CA ILE A 25 -4.02 -34.24 -20.19
C ILE A 25 -3.43 -34.12 -18.78
N ARG A 26 -2.11 -34.33 -18.65
CA ARG A 26 -1.38 -33.94 -17.46
C ARG A 26 -1.40 -32.42 -17.46
N TRP A 27 -2.15 -31.86 -16.55
CA TRP A 27 -1.97 -30.48 -16.17
C TRP A 27 -0.49 -30.31 -15.78
N CYS A 28 0.30 -29.69 -16.64
CA CYS A 28 1.57 -29.12 -16.20
C CYS A 28 1.24 -28.19 -15.02
N PRO A 29 2.03 -28.19 -13.94
CA PRO A 29 1.86 -27.20 -12.89
C PRO A 29 1.86 -25.83 -13.58
N SER A 30 0.74 -25.12 -13.51
CA SER A 30 0.60 -23.82 -14.14
C SER A 30 1.70 -22.95 -13.57
N VAL A 31 2.56 -22.43 -14.42
CA VAL A 31 3.51 -21.38 -14.02
C VAL A 31 2.67 -20.30 -13.37
N LYS A 32 2.91 -20.08 -12.06
CA LYS A 32 2.17 -19.09 -11.28
C LYS A 32 2.30 -17.75 -12.00
N ALA A 33 1.20 -17.16 -12.39
CA ALA A 33 1.22 -15.90 -13.12
C ALA A 33 1.90 -14.83 -12.27
N ALA A 34 2.95 -14.21 -12.79
CA ALA A 34 3.67 -13.16 -12.07
C ALA A 34 2.71 -12.00 -11.75
N PHE A 35 2.66 -11.61 -10.50
CA PHE A 35 1.92 -10.45 -10.01
C PHE A 35 2.88 -9.26 -9.83
N LYS A 36 2.45 -8.07 -10.22
CA LYS A 36 3.17 -6.81 -9.92
C LYS A 36 2.14 -5.73 -9.62
N LEU A 37 2.35 -5.00 -8.53
CA LEU A 37 1.59 -3.82 -8.19
C LEU A 37 2.54 -2.66 -7.94
N SER A 38 2.24 -1.52 -8.55
CA SER A 38 2.80 -0.21 -8.22
C SER A 38 1.65 0.67 -7.76
N LYS A 39 1.71 1.20 -6.55
CA LYS A 39 0.63 2.02 -5.96
C LYS A 39 1.22 3.25 -5.27
N TRP A 40 0.83 4.42 -5.73
CA TRP A 40 1.05 5.69 -5.03
C TRP A 40 -0.15 6.05 -4.16
N TYR A 41 0.15 6.61 -3.01
CA TYR A 41 -0.80 7.28 -2.13
C TYR A 41 -0.29 8.70 -1.89
N LEU A 42 -1.15 9.68 -2.13
CA LEU A 42 -0.85 11.10 -1.96
C LEU A 42 -2.01 11.74 -1.22
N ASP A 43 -1.73 12.59 -0.25
CA ASP A 43 -2.80 13.32 0.40
C ASP A 43 -2.46 14.80 0.66
N CYS A 44 -3.48 15.56 0.99
CA CYS A 44 -3.40 16.92 1.48
C CYS A 44 -4.56 17.15 2.46
N VAL A 45 -4.23 17.59 3.68
CA VAL A 45 -5.21 17.96 4.70
C VAL A 45 -5.00 19.42 5.07
N THR A 46 -6.03 20.22 4.90
CA THR A 46 -6.01 21.67 5.19
C THR A 46 -6.17 21.95 6.69
N ASP A 47 -5.82 23.17 7.10
CA ASP A 47 -6.02 23.61 8.48
C ASP A 47 -7.50 23.67 8.90
N LEU A 48 -8.42 23.72 7.93
CA LEU A 48 -9.86 23.65 8.14
C LEU A 48 -10.39 22.21 8.27
N GLY A 49 -9.51 21.20 8.11
CA GLY A 49 -9.87 19.79 8.19
C GLY A 49 -10.41 19.22 6.87
N ASP A 50 -10.41 19.97 5.77
CA ASP A 50 -10.71 19.39 4.45
C ASP A 50 -9.60 18.44 4.05
N ALA A 51 -9.95 17.29 3.50
CA ALA A 51 -8.99 16.28 3.05
C ALA A 51 -9.12 15.98 1.57
N SER A 52 -8.00 15.70 0.93
CA SER A 52 -7.93 15.13 -0.41
C SER A 52 -6.96 13.96 -0.39
N ILE A 53 -7.41 12.79 -0.81
CA ILE A 53 -6.61 11.57 -0.86
C ILE A 53 -6.62 11.04 -2.28
N ALA A 54 -5.46 10.93 -2.90
CA ALA A 54 -5.29 10.43 -4.25
C ALA A 54 -4.55 9.09 -4.26
N TYR A 55 -5.04 8.18 -5.09
CA TYR A 55 -4.42 6.90 -5.38
C TYR A 55 -4.08 6.82 -6.86
N ILE A 56 -2.89 6.35 -7.18
CA ILE A 56 -2.48 5.99 -8.53
C ILE A 56 -1.92 4.57 -8.46
N GLY A 57 -2.52 3.65 -9.19
CA GLY A 57 -2.10 2.26 -9.19
C GLY A 57 -2.04 1.66 -10.58
N MET A 58 -1.10 0.77 -10.75
CA MET A 58 -1.02 -0.14 -11.89
C MET A 58 -0.71 -1.52 -11.34
N PHE A 59 -1.46 -2.52 -11.77
CA PHE A 59 -1.10 -3.90 -11.52
C PHE A 59 -1.09 -4.72 -12.80
N ASP A 60 -0.17 -5.67 -12.85
CA ASP A 60 -0.04 -6.70 -13.88
C ASP A 60 -0.26 -8.06 -13.23
N TRP A 61 -1.07 -8.90 -13.84
CA TRP A 61 -1.26 -10.29 -13.45
C TRP A 61 -1.51 -11.17 -14.67
N GLY A 62 -0.49 -11.91 -15.08
CA GLY A 62 -0.51 -12.65 -16.34
C GLY A 62 -0.75 -11.71 -17.53
N PRO A 63 -1.79 -11.93 -18.36
CA PRO A 63 -2.12 -11.05 -19.48
C PRO A 63 -2.90 -9.79 -19.09
N ILE A 64 -3.25 -9.65 -17.81
CA ILE A 64 -4.12 -8.55 -17.33
C ILE A 64 -3.26 -7.40 -16.87
N ARG A 65 -3.50 -6.21 -17.43
CA ARG A 65 -2.97 -4.94 -16.94
C ARG A 65 -4.11 -3.99 -16.62
N VAL A 66 -4.12 -3.47 -15.41
CA VAL A 66 -5.11 -2.49 -14.98
C VAL A 66 -4.44 -1.24 -14.44
N HIS A 67 -4.86 -0.11 -14.97
CA HIS A 67 -4.56 1.20 -14.44
C HIS A 67 -5.76 1.68 -13.62
N TYR A 68 -5.49 2.18 -12.44
CA TYR A 68 -6.50 2.73 -11.56
C TYR A 68 -5.97 4.01 -10.94
N SER A 69 -6.75 5.06 -11.01
CA SER A 69 -6.50 6.27 -10.24
C SER A 69 -7.80 6.79 -9.65
N SER A 70 -7.73 7.34 -8.46
CA SER A 70 -8.89 7.92 -7.79
C SER A 70 -8.49 9.07 -6.91
N ILE A 71 -9.48 9.93 -6.62
CA ILE A 71 -9.40 10.94 -5.57
C ILE A 71 -10.65 10.84 -4.70
N LEU A 72 -10.42 10.80 -3.40
CA LEU A 72 -11.42 11.00 -2.36
C LEU A 72 -11.25 12.42 -1.82
N GLU A 73 -12.33 13.15 -1.71
CA GLU A 73 -12.30 14.51 -1.19
C GLU A 73 -13.37 14.65 -0.10
N ASN A 74 -12.96 15.15 1.05
CA ASN A 74 -13.87 15.64 2.07
C ASN A 74 -13.85 17.17 2.07
N ARG A 75 -15.04 17.78 2.00
CA ARG A 75 -15.22 19.22 2.15
C ARG A 75 -16.40 19.47 3.07
N ALA A 76 -16.18 20.11 4.20
CA ALA A 76 -17.26 20.42 5.16
C ALA A 76 -18.16 19.19 5.38
N GLU A 77 -17.55 18.03 5.64
CA GLU A 77 -18.20 16.73 5.88
C GLU A 77 -18.88 16.09 4.63
N LEU A 78 -18.85 16.75 3.48
CA LEU A 78 -19.29 16.14 2.21
C LEU A 78 -18.16 15.35 1.58
N VAL A 79 -18.32 14.03 1.51
CA VAL A 79 -17.37 13.12 0.85
C VAL A 79 -17.75 12.92 -0.61
N THR A 80 -16.79 13.12 -1.48
CA THR A 80 -16.91 12.84 -2.92
C THR A 80 -15.78 11.97 -3.40
N ALA A 81 -16.05 11.14 -4.41
CA ALA A 81 -15.05 10.26 -5.03
C ALA A 81 -15.10 10.38 -6.56
N ARG A 82 -13.93 10.42 -7.17
CA ARG A 82 -13.77 10.32 -8.62
C ARG A 82 -12.70 9.29 -8.93
N HIS A 83 -12.82 8.57 -10.02
CA HIS A 83 -11.87 7.55 -10.44
C HIS A 83 -11.68 7.54 -11.96
N SER A 84 -10.57 6.93 -12.39
CA SER A 84 -10.24 6.72 -13.80
C SER A 84 -9.47 5.41 -13.97
N LEU A 85 -9.79 4.67 -15.02
CA LEU A 85 -9.07 3.47 -15.46
C LEU A 85 -8.11 3.77 -16.63
N ARG A 86 -8.02 5.02 -17.04
CA ARG A 86 -7.09 5.43 -18.09
C ARG A 86 -5.65 5.42 -17.53
N PRO A 87 -4.66 5.00 -18.31
CA PRO A 87 -3.28 5.16 -17.95
C PRO A 87 -2.98 6.60 -17.54
N GLN A 88 -2.31 6.76 -16.40
CA GLN A 88 -1.88 8.05 -15.88
C GLN A 88 -0.35 8.02 -15.76
N ALA A 89 0.28 9.15 -15.95
CA ALA A 89 1.68 9.29 -15.59
C ALA A 89 1.83 9.14 -14.06
N GLU A 90 2.86 8.45 -13.63
CA GLU A 90 3.24 8.42 -12.23
C GLU A 90 3.65 9.81 -11.74
N PRO A 91 3.55 10.08 -10.43
CA PRO A 91 4.09 11.31 -9.85
C PRO A 91 5.57 11.48 -10.18
N GLY A 92 5.93 12.67 -10.63
CA GLY A 92 7.34 13.04 -10.83
C GLY A 92 7.93 13.59 -9.54
N ILE A 93 9.14 13.15 -9.18
CA ILE A 93 9.89 13.66 -8.03
C ILE A 93 11.12 14.39 -8.54
N ASP A 94 11.28 15.64 -8.13
CA ASP A 94 12.43 16.46 -8.46
C ASP A 94 12.79 17.39 -7.29
N HIS A 95 14.07 17.38 -6.87
CA HIS A 95 14.64 18.27 -5.84
C HIS A 95 13.77 18.43 -4.57
N GLY A 96 13.22 17.31 -4.03
CA GLY A 96 12.39 17.33 -2.82
C GLY A 96 10.95 17.81 -3.05
N SER A 97 10.56 17.99 -4.30
CA SER A 97 9.17 18.24 -4.71
C SER A 97 8.62 17.06 -5.48
N LEU A 98 7.34 16.76 -5.26
CA LEU A 98 6.58 15.78 -6.02
C LEU A 98 5.46 16.50 -6.73
N HIS A 99 5.28 16.20 -8.00
CA HIS A 99 4.22 16.76 -8.82
C HIS A 99 3.39 15.65 -9.44
N TRP A 100 2.08 15.80 -9.37
CA TRP A 100 1.17 14.92 -10.07
C TRP A 100 0.01 15.68 -10.68
N ARG A 101 -0.22 15.42 -11.97
CA ARG A 101 -1.31 16.01 -12.72
C ARG A 101 -2.14 14.94 -13.40
N SER A 102 -3.46 15.00 -13.20
CA SER A 102 -4.42 14.13 -13.86
C SER A 102 -5.55 14.94 -14.48
N ARG A 103 -5.61 14.94 -15.82
CA ARG A 103 -6.74 15.55 -16.54
C ARG A 103 -8.05 14.82 -16.28
N ALA A 104 -7.99 13.47 -16.20
CA ALA A 104 -9.18 12.64 -16.00
C ALA A 104 -9.83 12.90 -14.63
N LEU A 105 -9.02 13.16 -13.59
CA LEU A 105 -9.49 13.45 -12.24
C LEU A 105 -9.55 14.95 -11.95
N LYS A 106 -9.15 15.81 -12.90
CA LYS A 106 -9.05 17.26 -12.72
C LYS A 106 -8.19 17.64 -11.50
N ILE A 107 -7.02 16.99 -11.38
CA ILE A 107 -6.07 17.23 -10.32
C ILE A 107 -4.83 17.91 -10.89
N ASP A 108 -4.34 18.90 -10.14
CA ASP A 108 -3.00 19.48 -10.24
C ASP A 108 -2.49 19.60 -8.82
N GLY A 109 -1.54 18.73 -8.46
CA GLY A 109 -1.03 18.57 -7.11
C GLY A 109 0.48 18.75 -7.04
N GLU A 110 0.94 19.39 -5.97
CA GLU A 110 2.34 19.60 -5.63
C GLU A 110 2.54 19.30 -4.14
N TRP A 111 3.60 18.56 -3.83
CA TRP A 111 4.04 18.26 -2.47
C TRP A 111 5.50 18.66 -2.36
N ARG A 112 5.86 19.42 -1.34
CA ARG A 112 7.24 19.78 -1.02
C ARG A 112 7.63 19.15 0.30
N ALA A 113 8.66 18.30 0.26
CA ALA A 113 9.14 17.59 1.43
C ALA A 113 9.56 18.56 2.54
N ASP A 114 9.11 18.28 3.75
CA ASP A 114 9.42 18.99 4.99
C ASP A 114 10.03 18.01 6.02
N SER A 115 10.43 16.82 5.55
CA SER A 115 11.07 15.76 6.31
C SER A 115 11.84 14.84 5.38
N PRO A 116 12.86 14.11 5.88
CA PRO A 116 13.55 13.10 5.11
C PRO A 116 12.61 11.94 4.74
N ALA A 117 12.89 11.32 3.58
CA ALA A 117 12.21 10.11 3.16
C ALA A 117 12.56 8.93 4.08
N ILE A 118 11.62 7.99 4.21
CA ILE A 118 11.80 6.72 4.91
C ILE A 118 11.35 5.56 4.01
N GLY A 119 11.86 4.36 4.24
CA GLY A 119 11.46 3.20 3.45
C GLY A 119 11.83 1.90 4.10
N GLU A 120 11.07 0.87 3.77
CA GLU A 120 11.21 -0.48 4.32
C GLU A 120 10.90 -1.55 3.28
N THR A 121 11.63 -2.66 3.36
CA THR A 121 11.14 -3.92 2.85
C THR A 121 10.16 -4.49 3.89
N VAL A 122 8.86 -4.36 3.62
CA VAL A 122 7.82 -4.77 4.56
C VAL A 122 7.71 -6.29 4.64
N PHE A 123 7.87 -6.96 3.51
CA PHE A 123 7.81 -8.41 3.40
C PHE A 123 8.74 -8.92 2.30
N SER A 124 9.36 -10.08 2.52
CA SER A 124 10.18 -10.79 1.52
C SER A 124 10.10 -12.28 1.74
N SER A 125 9.84 -13.04 0.68
CA SER A 125 9.84 -14.51 0.63
C SER A 125 10.21 -14.99 -0.77
N ASP A 126 10.26 -16.30 -0.97
CA ASP A 126 10.43 -16.90 -2.30
C ASP A 126 9.25 -16.62 -3.23
N ASP A 127 8.07 -16.32 -2.67
CA ASP A 127 6.86 -15.99 -3.42
C ASP A 127 6.80 -14.53 -3.87
N GLY A 128 7.60 -13.65 -3.28
CA GLY A 128 7.66 -12.25 -3.67
C GLY A 128 8.03 -11.28 -2.57
N LEU A 129 7.90 -10.01 -2.89
CA LEU A 129 8.45 -8.88 -2.16
C LEU A 129 7.40 -7.79 -2.02
N ILE A 130 7.43 -7.06 -0.89
CA ILE A 130 6.70 -5.82 -0.68
C ILE A 130 7.69 -4.77 -0.20
N GLU A 131 7.84 -3.72 -1.01
CA GLU A 131 8.64 -2.54 -0.71
C GLU A 131 7.71 -1.35 -0.49
N TRP A 132 7.92 -0.65 0.59
CA TRP A 132 7.25 0.59 0.91
C TRP A 132 8.27 1.72 0.99
N GLN A 133 8.02 2.77 0.23
CA GLN A 133 8.84 3.96 0.20
C GLN A 133 7.96 5.19 0.49
N CYS A 134 8.14 5.80 1.64
CA CYS A 134 7.52 7.07 1.97
C CYS A 134 8.50 8.20 1.59
N PHE A 135 8.24 8.82 0.45
CA PHE A 135 9.07 9.92 -0.04
C PHE A 135 8.90 11.18 0.78
N MET A 136 7.70 11.38 1.29
CA MET A 136 7.34 12.59 2.02
C MET A 136 6.46 12.24 3.21
N PRO A 137 7.05 11.80 4.34
CA PRO A 137 6.31 11.52 5.58
C PRO A 137 5.57 12.74 6.10
N ARG A 138 6.12 13.94 5.84
CA ARG A 138 5.50 15.24 6.01
C ARG A 138 5.88 16.14 4.84
N ALA A 139 4.90 16.82 4.29
CA ALA A 139 5.09 17.77 3.21
C ALA A 139 4.16 18.97 3.35
N ARG A 140 4.54 20.08 2.76
CA ARG A 140 3.57 21.12 2.39
C ARG A 140 2.94 20.72 1.08
N ALA A 141 1.63 20.58 1.05
CA ALA A 141 0.90 20.09 -0.10
C ALA A 141 -0.07 21.12 -0.64
N ARG A 142 -0.21 21.11 -1.97
CA ARG A 142 -1.24 21.85 -2.69
C ARG A 142 -1.95 20.93 -3.67
N ILE A 143 -3.27 20.86 -3.63
CA ILE A 143 -4.11 20.17 -4.63
C ILE A 143 -5.15 21.17 -5.13
N GLY A 144 -4.97 21.64 -6.36
CA GLY A 144 -5.77 22.75 -6.89
C GLY A 144 -5.58 24.02 -6.05
N ASN A 145 -6.65 24.50 -5.43
CA ASN A 145 -6.64 25.66 -4.53
C ASN A 145 -6.51 25.32 -3.04
N ARG A 146 -6.37 24.06 -2.67
CA ARG A 146 -6.21 23.62 -1.29
C ARG A 146 -4.75 23.56 -0.93
N ILE A 147 -4.41 24.11 0.21
CA ILE A 147 -3.06 24.10 0.78
C ILE A 147 -3.15 23.54 2.19
N GLY A 148 -2.22 22.67 2.54
CA GLY A 148 -2.19 22.02 3.86
C GLY A 148 -0.96 21.17 4.09
N LEU A 149 -1.03 20.29 5.07
CA LEU A 149 -0.04 19.25 5.30
C LEU A 149 -0.38 18.03 4.45
N GLY A 150 0.64 17.46 3.81
CA GLY A 150 0.50 16.33 2.93
C GLY A 150 1.47 15.21 3.23
N TYR A 151 1.25 14.12 2.52
CA TYR A 151 2.00 12.88 2.61
C TYR A 151 2.11 12.26 1.21
N ALA A 152 3.21 11.55 0.95
CA ALA A 152 3.41 10.86 -0.31
C ALA A 152 4.19 9.55 -0.11
N GLU A 153 3.61 8.44 -0.52
CA GLU A 153 4.25 7.12 -0.50
C GLU A 153 4.04 6.34 -1.79
N HIS A 154 4.91 5.37 -1.98
CA HIS A 154 4.85 4.40 -3.05
C HIS A 154 5.00 2.99 -2.49
N LEU A 155 4.09 2.11 -2.85
CA LEU A 155 4.10 0.69 -2.53
C LEU A 155 4.37 -0.11 -3.81
N ARG A 156 5.34 -1.00 -3.76
CA ARG A 156 5.63 -1.98 -4.81
C ARG A 156 5.45 -3.37 -4.27
N MET A 157 4.77 -4.22 -5.02
CA MET A 157 4.53 -5.61 -4.62
C MET A 157 4.75 -6.54 -5.81
N THR A 158 5.37 -7.69 -5.54
CA THR A 158 5.49 -8.79 -6.49
C THR A 158 4.79 -10.06 -5.98
N ILE A 159 4.23 -10.04 -4.76
CA ILE A 159 3.34 -11.07 -4.23
C ILE A 159 1.88 -10.61 -4.37
N ALA A 160 1.01 -11.52 -4.77
CA ALA A 160 -0.40 -11.19 -4.90
C ALA A 160 -1.07 -11.01 -3.52
N PRO A 161 -1.98 -10.04 -3.34
CA PRO A 161 -2.59 -9.76 -2.04
C PRO A 161 -3.28 -10.97 -1.39
N TRP A 162 -3.84 -11.88 -2.19
CA TRP A 162 -4.50 -13.10 -1.69
C TRP A 162 -3.54 -14.23 -1.30
N GLU A 163 -2.25 -14.06 -1.55
CA GLU A 163 -1.18 -14.99 -1.18
C GLU A 163 -0.39 -14.50 0.04
N MET A 164 -0.70 -13.29 0.50
CA MET A 164 -0.01 -12.71 1.64
C MET A 164 -0.46 -13.37 2.95
N PRO A 165 0.47 -13.65 3.88
CA PRO A 165 0.18 -14.26 5.18
C PRO A 165 -0.35 -13.24 6.19
N ILE A 166 -1.21 -12.31 5.76
CA ILE A 166 -1.82 -11.30 6.60
C ILE A 166 -3.33 -11.47 6.68
N ARG A 167 -3.90 -11.05 7.81
CA ARG A 167 -5.34 -11.00 8.06
C ARG A 167 -5.84 -9.58 8.21
N THR A 168 -5.01 -8.71 8.78
CA THR A 168 -5.35 -7.32 9.03
C THR A 168 -4.14 -6.45 8.74
N LEU A 169 -4.36 -5.37 8.02
CA LEU A 169 -3.41 -4.30 7.82
C LEU A 169 -4.01 -3.01 8.36
N ARG A 170 -3.27 -2.33 9.26
CA ARG A 170 -3.52 -0.96 9.67
C ARG A 170 -2.40 -0.10 9.18
N TRP A 171 -2.74 1.00 8.58
CA TRP A 171 -1.78 1.98 8.11
C TRP A 171 -2.31 3.37 8.41
N GLY A 172 -1.41 4.28 8.73
CA GLY A 172 -1.82 5.66 8.90
C GLY A 172 -0.67 6.62 9.09
N ARG A 173 -1.02 7.87 9.08
CA ARG A 173 -0.12 8.97 9.34
C ARG A 173 -0.79 10.05 10.17
N PHE A 174 0.02 10.76 10.93
CA PHE A 174 -0.35 11.94 11.71
C PHE A 174 0.71 13.02 11.50
N SER A 175 0.30 14.26 11.33
CA SER A 175 1.23 15.38 11.20
C SER A 175 0.69 16.63 11.85
N THR A 176 1.59 17.35 12.52
CA THR A 176 1.37 18.72 13.02
C THR A 176 2.40 19.67 12.42
N GLY A 177 2.46 20.91 12.90
CA GLY A 177 3.51 21.85 12.53
C GLY A 177 4.93 21.37 12.87
N SER A 178 5.09 20.60 13.97
CA SER A 178 6.40 20.14 14.48
C SER A 178 6.61 18.64 14.44
N ASP A 179 5.54 17.85 14.57
CA ASP A 179 5.63 16.41 14.75
C ASP A 179 4.97 15.66 13.58
N TRP A 180 5.52 14.50 13.28
CA TRP A 180 4.89 13.57 12.37
C TRP A 180 5.13 12.12 12.81
N ILE A 181 4.13 11.29 12.54
CA ILE A 181 4.13 9.87 12.83
C ILE A 181 3.57 9.14 11.60
N VAL A 182 4.21 8.04 11.22
CA VAL A 182 3.70 7.10 10.21
C VAL A 182 3.76 5.71 10.80
N TRP A 183 2.72 4.93 10.59
CA TRP A 183 2.68 3.55 11.07
C TRP A 183 2.10 2.58 10.06
N ILE A 184 2.62 1.36 10.11
CA ILE A 184 2.11 0.17 9.43
C ILE A 184 2.05 -0.93 10.48
N ASP A 185 0.89 -1.53 10.71
CA ASP A 185 0.68 -2.65 11.61
C ASP A 185 0.08 -3.81 10.81
N TRP A 186 0.89 -4.79 10.56
CA TRP A 186 0.58 -5.95 9.78
C TRP A 186 0.39 -7.14 10.70
N LEU A 187 -0.83 -7.69 10.77
CA LEU A 187 -1.21 -8.75 11.67
C LEU A 187 -1.70 -9.98 10.89
N GLY A 188 -1.27 -11.16 11.32
CA GLY A 188 -1.61 -12.45 10.71
C GLY A 188 -0.61 -13.52 11.08
N ASP A 189 -0.39 -14.46 10.18
CA ASP A 189 0.62 -15.51 10.35
C ASP A 189 2.04 -14.92 10.24
N PHE A 190 2.15 -13.77 9.58
CA PHE A 190 3.30 -12.88 9.63
C PHE A 190 2.85 -11.57 10.30
N THR A 191 3.57 -11.17 11.35
CA THR A 191 3.28 -9.94 12.09
C THR A 191 4.46 -8.98 11.97
N ARG A 192 4.20 -7.75 11.55
CA ARG A 192 5.20 -6.69 11.48
C ARG A 192 4.59 -5.36 11.86
N ARG A 193 5.23 -4.68 12.80
CA ARG A 193 4.88 -3.32 13.21
C ARG A 193 6.02 -2.37 12.86
N ILE A 194 5.71 -1.35 12.09
CA ILE A 194 6.62 -0.29 11.68
C ILE A 194 6.01 1.01 12.17
N VAL A 195 6.73 1.76 12.99
CA VAL A 195 6.32 3.09 13.45
C VAL A 195 7.50 4.02 13.38
N TYR A 196 7.34 5.12 12.70
CA TYR A 196 8.31 6.22 12.66
C TYR A 196 7.70 7.44 13.33
N ARG A 197 8.47 8.09 14.19
CA ARG A 197 8.17 9.39 14.78
C ARG A 197 9.32 10.34 14.49
N ASN A 198 9.04 11.40 13.75
CA ASN A 198 10.03 12.43 13.36
C ASN A 198 11.30 11.84 12.71
N GLY A 199 11.15 10.82 11.85
CA GLY A 199 12.23 10.17 11.11
C GLY A 199 12.96 9.07 11.84
N GLN A 200 12.60 8.80 13.08
CA GLN A 200 13.22 7.73 13.87
C GLN A 200 12.23 6.59 14.12
N ALA A 201 12.73 5.35 14.02
CA ALA A 201 11.94 4.19 14.42
C ALA A 201 11.53 4.31 15.88
N ALA A 202 10.25 4.20 16.16
CA ALA A 202 9.69 4.41 17.50
C ALA A 202 9.09 3.11 18.05
N PRO A 203 9.68 2.53 19.11
CA PRO A 203 9.07 1.42 19.83
C PRO A 203 7.68 1.81 20.35
N THR A 204 6.71 0.94 20.14
CA THR A 204 5.32 1.18 20.57
C THR A 204 4.87 0.13 21.55
N SER A 205 4.16 0.58 22.61
CA SER A 205 3.49 -0.27 23.59
C SER A 205 2.06 -0.62 23.20
N LEU A 206 1.43 0.24 22.39
CA LEU A 206 0.07 0.10 21.90
C LEU A 206 -0.01 0.63 20.46
N LEU A 207 -0.75 -0.07 19.59
CA LEU A 207 -1.15 0.44 18.28
C LEU A 207 -2.52 -0.14 17.94
N GLU A 208 -3.52 0.72 18.01
CA GLU A 208 -4.92 0.42 17.75
C GLU A 208 -5.54 1.52 16.89
N ASP A 209 -6.79 1.31 16.43
CA ASP A 209 -7.52 2.32 15.69
C ASP A 209 -7.73 3.55 16.60
N GLY A 210 -7.14 4.68 16.21
CA GLY A 210 -7.25 5.93 16.96
C GLY A 210 -6.33 6.08 18.17
N GLN A 211 -5.45 5.11 18.47
CA GLN A 211 -4.49 5.22 19.58
C GLN A 211 -3.12 4.64 19.26
N ILE A 212 -2.08 5.39 19.60
CA ILE A 212 -0.68 4.91 19.54
C ILE A 212 -0.02 5.26 20.88
N GLY A 213 0.47 4.24 21.58
CA GLY A 213 1.31 4.39 22.79
C GLY A 213 2.78 4.14 22.41
N PHE A 214 3.66 5.01 22.86
CA PHE A 214 5.10 4.89 22.61
C PHE A 214 5.82 4.32 23.84
N GLY A 215 7.02 3.76 23.61
CA GLY A 215 7.84 3.19 24.66
C GLY A 215 8.36 4.20 25.70
N ASP A 216 8.38 5.48 25.36
CA ASP A 216 8.71 6.60 26.27
C ASP A 216 7.54 7.05 27.13
N GLY A 217 6.38 6.40 27.03
CA GLY A 217 5.15 6.75 27.75
C GLY A 217 4.30 7.80 27.05
N ALA A 218 4.76 8.41 25.94
CA ALA A 218 3.94 9.32 25.17
C ALA A 218 2.77 8.57 24.51
N ARG A 219 1.67 9.27 24.28
CA ARG A 219 0.47 8.72 23.65
C ARG A 219 -0.11 9.69 22.64
N LEU A 220 -0.45 9.17 21.46
CA LEU A 220 -1.32 9.83 20.51
C LEU A 220 -2.72 9.23 20.62
N THR A 221 -3.72 10.06 20.84
CA THR A 221 -5.14 9.66 20.80
C THR A 221 -5.83 10.51 19.73
N MET A 222 -6.53 9.84 18.84
CA MET A 222 -7.24 10.44 17.71
C MET A 222 -8.73 10.16 17.92
N ASP A 223 -9.52 11.20 18.09
CA ASP A 223 -10.96 11.16 18.25
C ASP A 223 -11.67 11.86 17.06
N ARG A 224 -12.97 11.69 16.93
CA ARG A 224 -13.81 12.31 15.89
C ARG A 224 -13.36 11.97 14.47
N SER A 225 -13.18 10.69 14.18
CA SER A 225 -12.89 10.23 12.82
C SER A 225 -14.09 10.46 11.89
N LEU A 226 -13.79 10.83 10.65
CA LEU A 226 -14.74 10.86 9.54
C LEU A 226 -14.42 9.73 8.59
N VAL A 227 -15.38 8.85 8.37
CA VAL A 227 -15.23 7.75 7.39
C VAL A 227 -15.37 8.32 5.98
N LEU A 228 -14.34 8.14 5.17
CA LEU A 228 -14.30 8.57 3.77
C LEU A 228 -14.78 7.48 2.82
N ARG A 229 -14.48 6.22 3.15
CA ARG A 229 -14.90 5.05 2.39
C ARG A 229 -14.88 3.82 3.29
N GLU A 230 -15.91 3.00 3.20
CA GLU A 230 -16.02 1.74 3.92
C GLU A 230 -16.74 0.69 3.08
N GLY A 231 -16.38 -0.57 3.29
CA GLY A 231 -17.02 -1.73 2.71
C GLY A 231 -16.07 -2.69 2.00
N PRO A 232 -16.59 -3.77 1.40
CA PRO A 232 -15.77 -4.73 0.66
C PRO A 232 -15.05 -4.07 -0.50
N LEU A 233 -13.76 -4.40 -0.71
CA LEU A 233 -12.92 -3.85 -1.78
C LEU A 233 -13.59 -3.91 -3.15
N GLY A 234 -14.26 -5.02 -3.47
CA GLY A 234 -14.93 -5.22 -4.76
C GLY A 234 -16.13 -4.30 -5.01
N THR A 235 -16.71 -3.71 -3.96
CA THR A 235 -17.86 -2.79 -4.07
C THR A 235 -17.52 -1.37 -3.65
N ALA A 236 -16.48 -1.19 -2.85
CA ALA A 236 -16.02 0.12 -2.40
C ALA A 236 -14.92 0.67 -3.32
N ALA A 237 -13.67 0.24 -3.12
CA ALA A 237 -12.51 0.81 -3.81
C ALA A 237 -12.41 0.39 -5.28
N LEU A 238 -12.73 -0.85 -5.60
CA LEU A 238 -12.52 -1.46 -6.92
C LEU A 238 -13.80 -1.54 -7.77
N SER A 239 -14.92 -1.00 -7.29
CA SER A 239 -16.23 -1.04 -7.97
C SER A 239 -16.23 -0.46 -9.38
N ALA A 240 -15.32 0.47 -9.64
CA ALA A 240 -15.15 1.12 -10.92
C ALA A 240 -14.48 0.26 -12.00
N ILE A 241 -13.87 -0.89 -11.62
CA ILE A 241 -13.15 -1.75 -12.56
C ILE A 241 -14.15 -2.73 -13.21
N PRO A 242 -14.40 -2.62 -14.54
CA PRO A 242 -15.31 -3.53 -15.22
C PRO A 242 -14.82 -4.97 -15.12
N GLY A 243 -15.73 -5.91 -14.84
CA GLY A 243 -15.41 -7.33 -14.76
C GLY A 243 -14.57 -7.75 -13.54
N ILE A 244 -14.37 -6.86 -12.57
CA ILE A 244 -13.54 -7.09 -11.37
C ILE A 244 -13.85 -8.43 -10.69
N ARG A 245 -15.13 -8.79 -10.56
CA ARG A 245 -15.58 -10.04 -9.93
C ARG A 245 -15.25 -11.30 -10.71
N ARG A 246 -14.93 -11.18 -12.00
CA ARG A 246 -14.50 -12.30 -12.86
C ARG A 246 -12.98 -12.43 -12.89
N THR A 247 -12.28 -11.35 -12.56
CA THR A 247 -10.83 -11.24 -12.67
C THR A 247 -10.14 -11.60 -11.36
N PHE A 248 -10.71 -11.21 -10.23
CA PHE A 248 -10.09 -11.37 -8.91
C PHE A 248 -10.80 -12.38 -8.03
N PRO A 249 -10.04 -13.09 -7.15
CA PRO A 249 -10.63 -14.04 -6.22
C PRO A 249 -11.56 -13.34 -5.22
N ALA A 250 -12.61 -14.04 -4.82
CA ALA A 250 -13.58 -13.54 -3.84
C ALA A 250 -12.91 -13.19 -2.49
N SER A 251 -11.86 -13.91 -2.12
CA SER A 251 -11.07 -13.65 -0.91
C SER A 251 -10.51 -12.23 -0.86
N LEU A 252 -10.05 -11.70 -2.00
CA LEU A 252 -9.62 -10.30 -2.09
C LEU A 252 -10.80 -9.34 -2.12
N LEU A 253 -11.82 -9.63 -2.94
CA LEU A 253 -12.92 -8.69 -3.17
C LEU A 253 -13.82 -8.49 -1.96
N ASN A 254 -13.84 -9.47 -1.04
CA ASN A 254 -14.60 -9.44 0.20
C ASN A 254 -13.80 -8.89 1.39
N VAL A 255 -12.54 -8.52 1.20
CA VAL A 255 -11.78 -7.81 2.24
C VAL A 255 -12.46 -6.48 2.52
N ASN A 256 -12.81 -6.24 3.78
CA ASN A 256 -13.38 -4.96 4.19
C ASN A 256 -12.27 -3.91 4.30
N GLU A 257 -12.49 -2.81 3.60
CA GLU A 257 -11.68 -1.61 3.69
C GLU A 257 -12.43 -0.56 4.50
N CYS A 258 -11.72 0.16 5.37
CA CYS A 258 -12.21 1.38 5.97
C CYS A 258 -11.11 2.44 5.87
N SER A 259 -11.40 3.53 5.17
CA SER A 259 -10.54 4.71 5.08
C SER A 259 -11.19 5.84 5.86
N TRP A 260 -10.48 6.39 6.83
CA TRP A 260 -10.98 7.49 7.64
C TRP A 260 -9.94 8.59 7.82
N HIS A 261 -10.39 9.72 8.29
CA HIS A 261 -9.63 10.93 8.47
C HIS A 261 -10.05 11.60 9.78
N TRP A 262 -9.11 12.23 10.47
CA TRP A 262 -9.32 13.02 11.67
C TRP A 262 -9.09 14.51 11.36
N PRO A 263 -10.13 15.29 11.07
CA PRO A 263 -10.01 16.68 10.61
C PRO A 263 -9.22 17.57 11.57
N SER A 264 -9.42 17.39 12.86
CA SER A 264 -8.78 18.21 13.89
C SER A 264 -7.28 17.93 14.06
N LEU A 265 -6.74 16.84 13.50
CA LEU A 265 -5.39 16.36 13.75
C LEU A 265 -4.57 16.19 12.46
N GLN A 266 -5.07 16.66 11.33
CA GLN A 266 -4.39 16.56 10.03
C GLN A 266 -3.81 15.16 9.76
N SER A 267 -4.60 14.15 10.06
CA SER A 267 -4.21 12.75 9.93
C SER A 267 -5.14 11.97 9.02
N ALA A 268 -4.62 10.89 8.45
CA ALA A 268 -5.38 9.92 7.67
C ALA A 268 -4.96 8.51 8.05
N ALA A 269 -5.87 7.57 7.95
CA ALA A 269 -5.59 6.16 8.17
C ALA A 269 -6.43 5.27 7.28
N GLN A 270 -5.99 4.03 7.12
CA GLN A 270 -6.65 2.98 6.38
C GLN A 270 -6.49 1.66 7.12
N ARG A 271 -7.55 0.84 7.11
CA ARG A 271 -7.55 -0.54 7.57
C ARG A 271 -8.10 -1.45 6.50
N TRP A 272 -7.48 -2.58 6.34
CA TRP A 272 -7.91 -3.67 5.48
C TRP A 272 -8.03 -4.97 6.27
#